data_aeb91052ddd4e44abc1a6aa6fedd13d1
#
_entry.id   aeb91052ddd4e44abc1a6aa6fedd13d1
#
_cell.length_a   1.000
_cell.length_b   1.000
_cell.length_c   1.000
_cell.angle_alpha   90.00
_cell.angle_beta   90.00
_cell.angle_gamma   90.00
#
_symmetry.space_group_name_H-M   'P 1'
#
loop_
_entity.id
_entity.type
_entity.pdbx_description
1 polymer ?
#
loop_
_entity_poly.entity_id
_entity_poly.type
_entity_poly.pdbx_seq_one_letter_code
_entity_poly.pdbx_strand_id
1 'polypeptide(L)'
;DFGKISMIEHIITRCKKFRITPIVCTSDKKENIKIIKIAKKTKTKYFVGSNHNKIKRMSDCVKKFKIKYFHTIDADDPFFCGNQVKRSIKILLKGYDIVFPSKNSSLGGASVGFSINSDFLNKLNLKLKLNQKTEMMWKFFGLIKDRKTTTLPNQDYDMRNTRLTLDYYEDYIFLCILRKHLGNFASRKKIFLFLKKNKILKSINFFRNKDWQRKQTIQ
;
A
#
# COMPACT_ATOMS: atom_id res chain seq x y z
N ASP A 1 5.29 16.92 7.28
CA ASP A 1 5.94 16.74 5.96
C ASP A 1 7.04 15.68 6.03
N PHE A 2 7.20 14.95 4.95
CA PHE A 2 8.28 13.99 4.80
C PHE A 2 9.47 14.66 4.11
N GLY A 3 10.20 15.46 4.86
CA GLY A 3 11.19 16.41 4.38
C GLY A 3 10.55 17.71 3.87
N LYS A 4 10.84 18.09 2.62
CA LYS A 4 10.29 19.31 1.99
C LYS A 4 8.97 19.11 1.26
N ILE A 5 8.44 17.88 1.22
CA ILE A 5 7.21 17.52 0.49
C ILE A 5 6.29 16.70 1.41
N SER A 6 5.01 16.66 1.08
CA SER A 6 4.06 15.83 1.82
C SER A 6 4.28 14.33 1.54
N MET A 7 3.77 13.47 2.44
CA MET A 7 3.86 12.01 2.29
C MET A 7 3.24 11.53 0.98
N ILE A 8 2.06 12.03 0.62
CA ILE A 8 1.40 11.64 -0.64
C ILE A 8 2.19 12.09 -1.88
N GLU A 9 2.81 13.27 -1.85
CA GLU A 9 3.69 13.73 -2.92
C GLU A 9 4.93 12.85 -3.06
N HIS A 10 5.49 12.41 -1.94
CA HIS A 10 6.61 11.45 -1.92
C HIS A 10 6.21 10.10 -2.55
N ILE A 11 5.05 9.54 -2.17
CA ILE A 11 4.52 8.27 -2.71
C ILE A 11 4.32 8.39 -4.23
N ILE A 12 3.70 9.48 -4.70
CA ILE A 12 3.48 9.72 -6.13
C ILE A 12 4.82 9.79 -6.87
N THR A 13 5.78 10.55 -6.35
CA THR A 13 7.12 10.70 -6.94
C THR A 13 7.84 9.36 -7.00
N ARG A 14 7.73 8.57 -5.94
CA ARG A 14 8.30 7.23 -5.87
C ARG A 14 7.66 6.28 -6.90
N CYS A 15 6.33 6.30 -7.09
CA CYS A 15 5.66 5.55 -8.15
C CYS A 15 6.27 5.89 -9.52
N LYS A 16 6.35 7.18 -9.85
CA LYS A 16 6.90 7.66 -11.13
C LYS A 16 8.35 7.22 -11.32
N LYS A 17 9.18 7.29 -10.28
CA LYS A 17 10.58 6.82 -10.32
C LYS A 17 10.68 5.33 -10.67
N PHE A 18 9.76 4.52 -10.17
CA PHE A 18 9.68 3.10 -10.51
C PHE A 18 8.91 2.81 -11.81
N ARG A 19 8.54 3.85 -12.61
CA ARG A 19 7.73 3.72 -13.83
C ARG A 19 6.39 3.01 -13.56
N ILE A 20 5.76 3.35 -12.43
CA ILE A 20 4.42 2.94 -12.05
C ILE A 20 3.52 4.16 -12.23
N THR A 21 2.42 4.02 -12.94
CA THR A 21 1.43 5.10 -13.13
C THR A 21 0.52 5.17 -11.90
N PRO A 22 0.65 6.17 -11.02
CA PRO A 22 -0.21 6.31 -9.85
C PRO A 22 -1.57 6.89 -10.21
N ILE A 23 -2.61 6.42 -9.51
CA ILE A 23 -3.91 7.07 -9.43
C ILE A 23 -4.24 7.23 -7.95
N VAL A 24 -4.46 8.45 -7.52
CA VAL A 24 -4.83 8.76 -6.14
C VAL A 24 -6.31 8.43 -5.96
N CYS A 25 -6.62 7.42 -5.12
CA CYS A 25 -7.98 7.00 -4.84
C CYS A 25 -8.34 7.41 -3.40
N THR A 26 -9.11 8.48 -3.24
CA THR A 26 -9.46 9.08 -1.94
C THR A 26 -10.96 9.16 -1.72
N SER A 27 -11.38 9.56 -0.53
CA SER A 27 -12.80 9.75 -0.21
C SER A 27 -13.20 11.24 -0.28
N ASP A 28 -14.49 11.48 -0.19
CA ASP A 28 -15.15 12.79 -0.25
C ASP A 28 -15.07 13.62 1.03
N LYS A 29 -14.33 13.16 2.04
CA LYS A 29 -14.11 13.92 3.27
C LYS A 29 -13.43 15.27 3.00
N LYS A 30 -13.86 16.31 3.71
CA LYS A 30 -13.31 17.68 3.58
C LYS A 30 -11.79 17.74 3.77
N GLU A 31 -11.23 16.99 4.73
CA GLU A 31 -9.78 16.94 4.96
C GLU A 31 -8.99 16.39 3.78
N ASN A 32 -9.61 15.58 2.90
CA ASN A 32 -8.98 15.00 1.73
C ASN A 32 -8.80 15.98 0.55
N ILE A 33 -9.32 17.20 0.66
CA ILE A 33 -9.10 18.27 -0.33
C ILE A 33 -7.60 18.53 -0.53
N LYS A 34 -6.81 18.44 0.55
CA LYS A 34 -5.34 18.57 0.49
C LYS A 34 -4.71 17.51 -0.41
N ILE A 35 -5.19 16.27 -0.34
CA ILE A 35 -4.73 15.15 -1.18
C ILE A 35 -5.04 15.43 -2.66
N ILE A 36 -6.25 15.92 -2.94
CA ILE A 36 -6.67 16.26 -4.31
C ILE A 36 -5.81 17.40 -4.88
N LYS A 37 -5.52 18.45 -4.07
CA LYS A 37 -4.63 19.55 -4.48
C LYS A 37 -3.24 19.02 -4.85
N ILE A 38 -2.68 18.07 -4.09
CA ILE A 38 -1.37 17.47 -4.38
C ILE A 38 -1.44 16.62 -5.65
N ALA A 39 -2.50 15.83 -5.85
CA ALA A 39 -2.67 15.06 -7.07
C ALA A 39 -2.70 15.97 -8.32
N LYS A 40 -3.43 17.09 -8.25
CA LYS A 40 -3.44 18.13 -9.32
C LYS A 40 -2.05 18.74 -9.55
N LYS A 41 -1.38 19.20 -8.48
CA LYS A 41 -0.01 19.78 -8.53
C LYS A 41 0.97 18.82 -9.20
N THR A 42 0.88 17.53 -8.89
CA THR A 42 1.78 16.50 -9.42
C THR A 42 1.33 15.94 -10.78
N LYS A 43 0.28 16.51 -11.40
CA LYS A 43 -0.34 16.01 -12.65
C LYS A 43 -0.66 14.52 -12.58
N THR A 44 -1.21 14.08 -11.44
CA THR A 44 -1.57 12.69 -11.17
C THR A 44 -3.09 12.53 -11.25
N LYS A 45 -3.56 11.49 -11.93
CA LYS A 45 -5.00 11.17 -11.96
C LYS A 45 -5.49 10.90 -10.54
N TYR A 46 -6.72 11.31 -10.25
CA TYR A 46 -7.34 11.04 -8.95
C TYR A 46 -8.81 10.66 -9.10
N PHE A 47 -9.29 9.93 -8.13
CA PHE A 47 -10.68 9.52 -7.99
C PHE A 47 -11.16 9.81 -6.56
N VAL A 48 -12.37 10.34 -6.45
CA VAL A 48 -13.04 10.58 -5.18
C VAL A 48 -14.26 9.68 -5.11
N GLY A 49 -14.37 8.86 -4.06
CA GLY A 49 -15.47 7.91 -3.91
C GLY A 49 -15.80 7.62 -2.45
N SER A 50 -16.51 6.52 -2.20
CA SER A 50 -17.02 6.16 -0.87
C SER A 50 -15.95 6.27 0.23
N ASN A 51 -16.34 6.90 1.34
CA ASN A 51 -15.47 7.02 2.51
C ASN A 51 -15.33 5.69 3.27
N HIS A 52 -16.41 4.95 3.45
CA HIS A 52 -16.45 3.76 4.29
C HIS A 52 -16.19 2.46 3.53
N ASN A 53 -16.49 2.43 2.23
CA ASN A 53 -16.36 1.25 1.39
C ASN A 53 -15.17 1.39 0.43
N LYS A 54 -13.99 0.93 0.87
CA LYS A 54 -12.73 0.95 0.10
C LYS A 54 -12.85 0.10 -1.18
N ILE A 55 -13.52 -1.06 -1.11
CA ILE A 55 -13.74 -1.93 -2.27
C ILE A 55 -14.61 -1.23 -3.31
N LYS A 56 -15.74 -0.63 -2.90
CA LYS A 56 -16.59 0.17 -3.79
C LYS A 56 -15.82 1.31 -4.42
N ARG A 57 -15.10 2.11 -3.62
CA ARG A 57 -14.30 3.23 -4.10
C ARG A 57 -13.28 2.80 -5.15
N MET A 58 -12.59 1.69 -4.94
CA MET A 58 -11.63 1.15 -5.91
C MET A 58 -12.32 0.58 -7.15
N SER A 59 -13.46 -0.13 -6.99
CA SER A 59 -14.26 -0.65 -8.11
C SER A 59 -14.74 0.49 -9.03
N ASP A 60 -15.26 1.57 -8.46
CA ASP A 60 -15.70 2.74 -9.23
C ASP A 60 -14.52 3.44 -9.92
N CYS A 61 -13.36 3.50 -9.24
CA CYS A 61 -12.13 4.06 -9.81
C CYS A 61 -11.64 3.26 -11.03
N VAL A 62 -11.56 1.93 -10.93
CA VAL A 62 -11.08 1.11 -12.05
C VAL A 62 -12.05 1.14 -13.24
N LYS A 63 -13.35 1.24 -13.01
CA LYS A 63 -14.37 1.44 -14.06
C LYS A 63 -14.17 2.79 -14.77
N LYS A 64 -14.06 3.89 -14.00
CA LYS A 64 -13.87 5.25 -14.55
C LYS A 64 -12.65 5.35 -15.45
N PHE A 65 -11.54 4.75 -15.05
CA PHE A 65 -10.28 4.83 -15.79
C PHE A 65 -10.03 3.64 -16.72
N LYS A 66 -10.99 2.71 -16.86
CA LYS A 66 -10.91 1.50 -17.69
C LYS A 66 -9.66 0.67 -17.39
N ILE A 67 -9.39 0.45 -16.10
CA ILE A 67 -8.21 -0.30 -15.63
C ILE A 67 -8.57 -1.78 -15.53
N LYS A 68 -7.79 -2.64 -16.15
CA LYS A 68 -7.96 -4.10 -16.10
C LYS A 68 -7.20 -4.74 -14.94
N TYR A 69 -6.02 -4.22 -14.62
CA TYR A 69 -5.15 -4.74 -13.55
C TYR A 69 -4.55 -3.58 -12.78
N PHE A 70 -4.48 -3.70 -11.48
CA PHE A 70 -3.89 -2.67 -10.64
C PHE A 70 -3.20 -3.26 -9.40
N HIS A 71 -2.41 -2.44 -8.73
CA HIS A 71 -1.77 -2.77 -7.46
C HIS A 71 -2.13 -1.71 -6.42
N THR A 72 -2.43 -2.15 -5.19
CA THR A 72 -2.71 -1.23 -4.07
C THR A 72 -1.41 -0.78 -3.42
N ILE A 73 -1.25 0.52 -3.22
CA ILE A 73 -0.17 1.10 -2.43
C ILE A 73 -0.83 2.01 -1.41
N ASP A 74 -0.65 1.72 -0.12
CA ASP A 74 -1.19 2.56 0.93
C ASP A 74 -0.33 3.82 1.10
N ALA A 75 -0.99 4.96 1.39
CA ALA A 75 -0.33 6.26 1.41
C ALA A 75 0.55 6.49 2.67
N ASP A 76 0.53 5.56 3.60
CA ASP A 76 1.34 5.48 4.79
C ASP A 76 2.60 4.59 4.63
N ASP A 77 2.84 4.04 3.41
CA ASP A 77 4.04 3.23 3.10
C ASP A 77 5.04 3.99 2.20
N PRO A 78 5.86 4.91 2.76
CA PRO A 78 6.77 5.75 1.97
C PRO A 78 7.90 4.97 1.31
N PHE A 79 8.19 3.78 1.79
CA PHE A 79 9.24 2.90 1.24
C PHE A 79 8.67 1.64 0.58
N PHE A 80 7.46 1.69 0.04
CA PHE A 80 6.93 0.57 -0.74
C PHE A 80 7.94 0.07 -1.80
N CYS A 81 7.94 -1.21 -2.08
CA CYS A 81 8.92 -1.80 -2.99
C CYS A 81 8.42 -1.82 -4.44
N GLY A 82 8.78 -0.82 -5.25
CA GLY A 82 8.34 -0.70 -6.64
C GLY A 82 8.71 -1.91 -7.51
N ASN A 83 9.83 -2.58 -7.25
CA ASN A 83 10.19 -3.81 -7.97
C ASN A 83 9.25 -4.97 -7.63
N GLN A 84 8.81 -5.08 -6.36
CA GLN A 84 7.84 -6.09 -5.96
C GLN A 84 6.45 -5.80 -6.55
N VAL A 85 6.05 -4.53 -6.62
CA VAL A 85 4.83 -4.13 -7.32
C VAL A 85 4.84 -4.62 -8.76
N LYS A 86 5.92 -4.36 -9.50
CA LYS A 86 6.08 -4.83 -10.89
C LYS A 86 6.05 -6.35 -11.00
N ARG A 87 6.75 -7.05 -10.09
CA ARG A 87 6.76 -8.52 -10.05
C ARG A 87 5.37 -9.07 -9.77
N SER A 88 4.65 -8.46 -8.84
CA SER A 88 3.28 -8.84 -8.49
C SER A 88 2.33 -8.68 -9.68
N ILE A 89 2.39 -7.56 -10.41
CA ILE A 89 1.60 -7.37 -11.63
C ILE A 89 1.97 -8.41 -12.70
N LYS A 90 3.26 -8.69 -12.91
CA LYS A 90 3.69 -9.74 -13.88
C LYS A 90 3.10 -11.12 -13.53
N ILE A 91 3.00 -11.45 -12.25
CA ILE A 91 2.38 -12.70 -11.82
C ILE A 91 0.86 -12.65 -12.03
N LEU A 92 0.20 -11.53 -11.71
CA LEU A 92 -1.23 -11.35 -11.92
C LEU A 92 -1.62 -11.60 -13.38
N LEU A 93 -0.82 -11.10 -14.32
CA LEU A 93 -1.03 -11.26 -15.77
C LEU A 93 -1.00 -12.72 -16.26
N LYS A 94 -0.58 -13.68 -15.42
CA LYS A 94 -0.65 -15.12 -15.71
C LYS A 94 -2.04 -15.72 -15.48
N GLY A 95 -3.07 -14.89 -15.27
CA GLY A 95 -4.46 -15.32 -15.12
C GLY A 95 -4.92 -15.47 -13.68
N TYR A 96 -4.24 -14.85 -12.72
CA TYR A 96 -4.70 -14.76 -11.34
C TYR A 96 -5.65 -13.59 -11.13
N ASP A 97 -6.56 -13.75 -10.18
CA ASP A 97 -7.45 -12.67 -9.72
C ASP A 97 -6.79 -11.80 -8.67
N ILE A 98 -5.97 -12.39 -7.81
CA ILE A 98 -5.24 -11.70 -6.74
C ILE A 98 -3.85 -12.29 -6.58
N VAL A 99 -2.86 -11.40 -6.40
CA VAL A 99 -1.52 -11.75 -5.92
C VAL A 99 -1.33 -11.10 -4.55
N PHE A 100 -1.16 -11.95 -3.53
CA PHE A 100 -0.90 -11.52 -2.14
C PHE A 100 0.56 -11.11 -1.94
N PRO A 101 0.85 -10.25 -0.93
CA PRO A 101 2.24 -9.96 -0.55
C PRO A 101 2.97 -11.22 -0.07
N SER A 102 4.29 -11.22 -0.16
CA SER A 102 5.12 -12.35 0.30
C SER A 102 5.04 -12.55 1.82
N LYS A 103 5.17 -13.80 2.27
CA LYS A 103 5.10 -14.15 3.71
C LYS A 103 6.21 -13.52 4.55
N ASN A 104 7.35 -13.20 3.96
CA ASN A 104 8.46 -12.53 4.65
C ASN A 104 8.48 -10.99 4.46
N SER A 105 7.43 -10.41 3.92
CA SER A 105 7.20 -8.97 4.04
C SER A 105 6.95 -8.62 5.49
N SER A 106 7.16 -7.36 5.88
CA SER A 106 6.97 -6.96 7.27
C SER A 106 5.53 -7.26 7.74
N LEU A 107 5.39 -7.91 8.89
CA LEU A 107 4.09 -8.28 9.48
C LEU A 107 3.30 -7.04 9.86
N GLY A 108 2.46 -6.57 8.96
CA GLY A 108 1.64 -5.38 9.15
C GLY A 108 2.41 -4.05 9.12
N GLY A 109 3.72 -4.09 8.86
CA GLY A 109 4.54 -2.90 8.90
C GLY A 109 5.05 -2.46 7.53
N ALA A 110 4.22 -2.37 6.51
CA ALA A 110 4.53 -2.05 5.13
C ALA A 110 4.59 -3.29 4.24
N SER A 111 3.47 -3.97 4.11
CA SER A 111 3.33 -5.03 3.11
C SER A 111 3.48 -4.44 1.69
N VAL A 112 3.76 -5.31 0.73
CA VAL A 112 3.86 -4.86 -0.66
C VAL A 112 2.53 -4.36 -1.20
N GLY A 113 1.39 -4.72 -0.58
CA GLY A 113 0.05 -4.51 -1.10
C GLY A 113 -0.42 -5.68 -1.97
N PHE A 114 -1.56 -5.51 -2.63
CA PHE A 114 -2.20 -6.55 -3.44
C PHE A 114 -2.19 -6.15 -4.91
N SER A 115 -1.86 -7.07 -5.82
CA SER A 115 -2.23 -6.92 -7.23
C SER A 115 -3.56 -7.60 -7.48
N ILE A 116 -4.48 -6.90 -8.14
CA ILE A 116 -5.88 -7.32 -8.26
C ILE A 116 -6.35 -7.16 -9.71
N ASN A 117 -7.07 -8.16 -10.20
CA ASN A 117 -7.86 -8.08 -11.43
C ASN A 117 -9.14 -7.28 -11.16
N SER A 118 -9.43 -6.30 -12.01
CA SER A 118 -10.60 -5.43 -11.84
C SER A 118 -11.93 -6.18 -11.96
N ASP A 119 -12.01 -7.23 -12.78
CA ASP A 119 -13.23 -8.04 -12.90
C ASP A 119 -13.53 -8.77 -11.60
N PHE A 120 -12.49 -9.31 -10.94
CA PHE A 120 -12.63 -9.89 -9.60
C PHE A 120 -13.14 -8.84 -8.59
N LEU A 121 -12.52 -7.64 -8.57
CA LEU A 121 -12.92 -6.57 -7.65
C LEU A 121 -14.36 -6.13 -7.89
N ASN A 122 -14.79 -6.02 -9.15
CA ASN A 122 -16.15 -5.65 -9.51
C ASN A 122 -17.15 -6.73 -9.07
N LYS A 123 -16.87 -8.02 -9.30
CA LYS A 123 -17.67 -9.14 -8.79
C LYS A 123 -17.77 -9.12 -7.28
N LEU A 124 -16.65 -8.88 -6.58
CA LEU A 124 -16.62 -8.77 -5.12
C LEU A 124 -17.51 -7.63 -4.63
N ASN A 125 -17.42 -6.44 -5.26
CA ASN A 125 -18.24 -5.29 -4.89
C ASN A 125 -19.75 -5.58 -4.99
N LEU A 126 -20.19 -6.38 -5.95
CA LEU A 126 -21.60 -6.78 -6.11
C LEU A 126 -22.08 -7.72 -4.98
N LYS A 127 -21.18 -8.41 -4.28
CA LYS A 127 -21.51 -9.29 -3.15
C LYS A 127 -21.63 -8.56 -1.81
N LEU A 128 -21.23 -7.29 -1.76
CA LEU A 128 -21.18 -6.51 -0.53
C LEU A 128 -22.50 -5.74 -0.31
N LYS A 129 -22.86 -5.54 0.96
CA LYS A 129 -23.96 -4.65 1.33
C LYS A 129 -23.58 -3.19 1.02
N LEU A 130 -24.56 -2.36 0.72
CA LEU A 130 -24.36 -0.97 0.31
C LEU A 130 -23.48 -0.17 1.30
N ASN A 131 -23.71 -0.35 2.60
CA ASN A 131 -23.01 0.36 3.69
C ASN A 131 -21.88 -0.46 4.33
N GLN A 132 -21.37 -1.49 3.63
CA GLN A 132 -20.31 -2.34 4.16
C GLN A 132 -19.02 -1.54 4.37
N LYS A 133 -18.48 -1.58 5.61
CA LYS A 133 -17.13 -1.09 5.90
C LYS A 133 -16.11 -2.10 5.37
N THR A 134 -15.23 -1.68 4.47
CA THR A 134 -14.29 -2.58 3.79
C THR A 134 -12.83 -2.10 3.84
N GLU A 135 -12.44 -1.40 4.91
CA GLU A 135 -11.05 -0.94 5.04
C GLU A 135 -10.07 -2.12 4.96
N MET A 136 -10.37 -3.22 5.66
CA MET A 136 -9.63 -4.48 5.59
C MET A 136 -10.14 -5.34 4.41
N MET A 137 -9.82 -4.94 3.18
CA MET A 137 -10.33 -5.57 1.96
C MET A 137 -10.15 -7.09 1.91
N TRP A 138 -9.03 -7.61 2.42
CA TRP A 138 -8.71 -9.05 2.36
C TRP A 138 -9.71 -9.93 3.12
N LYS A 139 -10.39 -9.41 4.15
CA LYS A 139 -11.43 -10.14 4.89
C LYS A 139 -12.59 -10.55 3.99
N PHE A 140 -12.80 -9.84 2.86
CA PHE A 140 -13.90 -10.05 1.94
C PHE A 140 -13.52 -10.87 0.70
N PHE A 141 -12.24 -11.05 0.41
CA PHE A 141 -11.82 -11.79 -0.80
C PHE A 141 -12.40 -13.20 -0.86
N GLY A 142 -12.64 -13.83 0.31
CA GLY A 142 -13.25 -15.16 0.44
C GLY A 142 -14.70 -15.27 -0.06
N LEU A 143 -15.41 -14.15 -0.25
CA LEU A 143 -16.80 -14.15 -0.77
C LEU A 143 -16.90 -14.63 -2.23
N ILE A 144 -15.80 -14.59 -2.98
CA ILE A 144 -15.69 -15.17 -4.32
C ILE A 144 -14.97 -16.50 -4.19
N LYS A 145 -15.71 -17.63 -4.27
CA LYS A 145 -15.16 -18.99 -4.02
C LYS A 145 -14.18 -19.40 -5.11
N ASP A 146 -14.51 -19.18 -6.39
CA ASP A 146 -13.75 -19.65 -7.56
C ASP A 146 -12.60 -18.72 -7.95
N ARG A 147 -12.11 -17.89 -7.01
CA ARG A 147 -10.99 -16.97 -7.24
C ARG A 147 -9.67 -17.71 -7.42
N LYS A 148 -8.91 -17.31 -8.41
CA LYS A 148 -7.52 -17.78 -8.63
C LYS A 148 -6.55 -16.86 -7.90
N THR A 149 -5.89 -17.37 -6.87
CA THR A 149 -4.98 -16.56 -6.05
C THR A 149 -3.58 -17.17 -5.98
N THR A 150 -2.59 -16.31 -5.77
CA THR A 150 -1.22 -16.73 -5.47
C THR A 150 -0.55 -15.70 -4.56
N THR A 151 0.63 -16.02 -4.08
CA THR A 151 1.42 -15.15 -3.19
C THR A 151 2.75 -14.81 -3.85
N LEU A 152 3.22 -13.59 -3.70
CA LEU A 152 4.57 -13.22 -4.13
C LEU A 152 5.61 -14.14 -3.48
N PRO A 153 6.57 -14.66 -4.24
CA PRO A 153 7.70 -15.40 -3.67
C PRO A 153 8.47 -14.56 -2.66
N ASN A 154 8.95 -15.21 -1.60
CA ASN A 154 9.78 -14.56 -0.61
C ASN A 154 11.02 -13.90 -1.22
N GLN A 155 11.53 -12.88 -0.55
CA GLN A 155 12.80 -12.24 -0.88
C GLN A 155 13.95 -12.92 -0.14
N ASP A 156 15.18 -12.69 -0.62
CA ASP A 156 16.42 -13.17 -0.01
C ASP A 156 16.72 -12.47 1.35
N TYR A 157 15.84 -11.58 1.78
CA TYR A 157 15.97 -10.83 3.03
C TYR A 157 14.63 -10.78 3.78
N ASP A 158 14.72 -10.83 5.09
CA ASP A 158 13.57 -10.85 5.99
C ASP A 158 13.29 -9.47 6.59
N MET A 159 12.08 -8.96 6.34
CA MET A 159 11.61 -7.67 6.83
C MET A 159 10.55 -7.81 7.94
N ARG A 160 10.26 -9.02 8.43
CA ARG A 160 9.19 -9.26 9.42
C ARG A 160 9.36 -8.45 10.71
N ASN A 161 10.59 -8.19 11.11
CA ASN A 161 10.90 -7.41 12.30
C ASN A 161 11.23 -5.94 11.97
N THR A 162 10.60 -5.39 10.95
CA THR A 162 10.81 -4.01 10.52
C THR A 162 9.47 -3.35 10.24
N ARG A 163 9.20 -2.22 10.88
CA ARG A 163 7.99 -1.44 10.68
C ARG A 163 8.31 -0.24 9.78
N LEU A 164 7.68 -0.19 8.59
CA LEU A 164 7.90 0.85 7.57
C LEU A 164 6.63 1.65 7.22
N THR A 165 5.53 1.41 7.94
CA THR A 165 4.29 2.19 7.82
C THR A 165 4.32 3.43 8.72
N LEU A 166 3.53 4.44 8.42
CA LEU A 166 3.44 5.71 9.15
C LEU A 166 2.09 5.82 9.86
N ASP A 167 1.99 5.31 11.08
CA ASP A 167 0.78 5.40 11.92
C ASP A 167 1.03 6.18 13.23
N TYR A 168 2.28 6.25 13.68
CA TYR A 168 2.69 6.84 14.96
C TYR A 168 3.83 7.82 14.76
N TYR A 169 4.07 8.68 15.76
CA TYR A 169 5.16 9.65 15.72
C TYR A 169 6.54 8.97 15.63
N GLU A 170 6.72 7.85 16.30
CA GLU A 170 7.96 7.07 16.26
C GLU A 170 8.23 6.50 14.85
N ASP A 171 7.17 6.15 14.12
CA ASP A 171 7.28 5.77 12.71
C ASP A 171 7.84 6.92 11.88
N TYR A 172 7.33 8.13 12.10
CA TYR A 172 7.81 9.32 11.39
C TYR A 172 9.30 9.56 11.65
N ILE A 173 9.75 9.51 12.91
CA ILE A 173 11.17 9.65 13.27
C ILE A 173 12.02 8.61 12.54
N PHE A 174 11.64 7.34 12.64
CA PHE A 174 12.36 6.23 12.04
C PHE A 174 12.44 6.36 10.51
N LEU A 175 11.34 6.69 9.86
CA LEU A 175 11.28 6.86 8.41
C LEU A 175 12.10 8.07 7.93
N CYS A 176 12.14 9.15 8.71
CA CYS A 176 13.00 10.30 8.45
C CYS A 176 14.49 9.94 8.55
N ILE A 177 14.89 9.13 9.53
CA ILE A 177 16.26 8.60 9.64
C ILE A 177 16.62 7.78 8.39
N LEU A 178 15.77 6.83 8.02
CA LEU A 178 15.98 6.03 6.80
C LEU A 178 16.12 6.90 5.56
N ARG A 179 15.25 7.91 5.42
CA ARG A 179 15.31 8.83 4.29
C ARG A 179 16.59 9.64 4.27
N LYS A 180 17.03 10.16 5.41
CA LYS A 180 18.28 10.95 5.54
C LYS A 180 19.50 10.14 5.11
N HIS A 181 19.61 8.89 5.53
CA HIS A 181 20.78 8.05 5.27
C HIS A 181 20.75 7.32 3.93
N LEU A 182 19.57 6.98 3.42
CA LEU A 182 19.41 6.11 2.25
C LEU A 182 18.80 6.79 1.03
N GLY A 183 18.24 7.99 1.23
CA GLY A 183 17.57 8.78 0.20
C GLY A 183 16.11 8.35 -0.03
N ASN A 184 15.40 9.16 -0.82
CA ASN A 184 13.95 9.00 -1.09
C ASN A 184 13.57 7.70 -1.80
N PHE A 185 14.52 7.09 -2.52
CA PHE A 185 14.26 5.97 -3.42
C PHE A 185 14.95 4.68 -2.99
N ALA A 186 15.35 4.57 -1.72
CA ALA A 186 15.96 3.37 -1.19
C ALA A 186 15.13 2.12 -1.49
N SER A 187 15.78 1.06 -1.98
CA SER A 187 15.13 -0.24 -2.15
C SER A 187 14.97 -0.93 -0.80
N ARG A 188 14.02 -1.87 -0.71
CA ARG A 188 13.88 -2.72 0.50
C ARG A 188 15.17 -3.44 0.87
N LYS A 189 15.91 -3.96 -0.10
CA LYS A 189 17.22 -4.60 0.13
C LYS A 189 18.23 -3.62 0.74
N LYS A 190 18.28 -2.36 0.24
CA LYS A 190 19.17 -1.33 0.81
C LYS A 190 18.79 -0.99 2.26
N ILE A 191 17.49 -0.87 2.56
CA ILE A 191 16.98 -0.66 3.91
C ILE A 191 17.34 -1.84 4.82
N PHE A 192 17.10 -3.07 4.36
CA PHE A 192 17.44 -4.27 5.11
C PHE A 192 18.94 -4.31 5.48
N LEU A 193 19.82 -4.08 4.51
CA LEU A 193 21.28 -4.09 4.74
C LEU A 193 21.73 -2.99 5.72
N PHE A 194 21.13 -1.81 5.61
CA PHE A 194 21.38 -0.72 6.56
C PHE A 194 20.95 -1.08 7.98
N LEU A 195 19.73 -1.63 8.14
CA LEU A 195 19.21 -2.02 9.45
C LEU A 195 19.89 -3.28 10.01
N LYS A 196 20.46 -4.14 9.17
CA LYS A 196 21.30 -5.27 9.62
C LYS A 196 22.57 -4.77 10.32
N LYS A 197 23.15 -3.67 9.81
CA LYS A 197 24.32 -3.02 10.44
C LYS A 197 23.93 -2.14 11.65
N ASN A 198 22.73 -1.59 11.66
CA ASN A 198 22.26 -0.64 12.68
C ASN A 198 21.00 -1.19 13.39
N LYS A 199 21.13 -2.35 14.04
CA LYS A 199 20.00 -3.11 14.62
C LYS A 199 19.17 -2.29 15.61
N ILE A 200 19.82 -1.43 16.40
CA ILE A 200 19.17 -0.61 17.41
C ILE A 200 18.11 0.34 16.82
N LEU A 201 18.26 0.77 15.56
CA LEU A 201 17.28 1.65 14.93
C LEU A 201 15.87 1.05 14.83
N LYS A 202 15.77 -0.28 14.80
CA LYS A 202 14.44 -0.95 14.78
C LYS A 202 13.66 -0.73 16.07
N SER A 203 14.32 -0.55 17.21
CA SER A 203 13.65 -0.33 18.50
C SER A 203 12.91 1.02 18.57
N ILE A 204 13.25 1.97 17.70
CA ILE A 204 12.58 3.29 17.66
C ILE A 204 11.08 3.16 17.49
N ASN A 205 10.60 2.22 16.64
CA ASN A 205 9.18 2.14 16.33
C ASN A 205 8.61 0.70 16.35
N PHE A 206 9.44 -0.34 16.40
CA PHE A 206 8.91 -1.71 16.26
C PHE A 206 7.96 -2.13 17.39
N PHE A 207 8.13 -1.58 18.60
CA PHE A 207 7.22 -1.83 19.73
C PHE A 207 5.77 -1.40 19.43
N ARG A 208 5.57 -0.40 18.57
CA ARG A 208 4.25 0.05 18.12
C ARG A 208 3.49 -0.99 17.29
N ASN A 209 4.19 -2.03 16.84
CA ASN A 209 3.54 -3.09 16.05
C ASN A 209 2.47 -3.84 16.85
N LYS A 210 2.64 -4.00 18.17
CA LYS A 210 1.63 -4.57 19.07
C LYS A 210 0.37 -3.70 19.14
N ASP A 211 0.53 -2.38 19.27
CA ASP A 211 -0.59 -1.43 19.32
C ASP A 211 -1.35 -1.41 17.99
N TRP A 212 -0.61 -1.43 16.89
CA TRP A 212 -1.18 -1.51 15.55
C TRP A 212 -2.00 -2.79 15.36
N GLN A 213 -1.46 -3.97 15.72
CA GLN A 213 -2.16 -5.25 15.61
C GLN A 213 -3.45 -5.27 16.43
N ARG A 214 -3.44 -4.75 17.67
CA ARG A 214 -4.66 -4.63 18.50
C ARG A 214 -5.74 -3.80 17.82
N LYS A 215 -5.39 -2.66 17.22
CA LYS A 215 -6.34 -1.82 16.47
C LYS A 215 -6.93 -2.52 15.25
N GLN A 216 -6.16 -3.38 14.57
CA GLN A 216 -6.64 -4.14 13.41
C GLN A 216 -7.68 -5.22 13.78
N THR A 217 -7.64 -5.74 15.02
CA THR A 217 -8.60 -6.74 15.52
C THR A 217 -9.94 -6.14 15.90
N ILE A 218 -9.98 -4.84 16.24
CA ILE A 218 -11.18 -4.13 16.69
C ILE A 218 -11.97 -3.54 15.50
N GLN A 219 -11.38 -3.42 14.33
CA GLN A 219 -12.02 -2.95 13.08
C GLN A 219 -12.57 -4.12 12.26
#